data_df8c21db76ad14c4c8c7c3d78a985616
#
_entry.id   df8c21db76ad14c4c8c7c3d78a985616
#
_cell.length_a   1.000
_cell.length_b   1.000
_cell.length_c   1.000
_cell.angle_alpha   90.00
_cell.angle_beta   90.00
_cell.angle_gamma   90.00
#
_symmetry.space_group_name_H-M   'P 1'
#
loop_
_entity.id
_entity.type
_entity.pdbx_description
1 polymer ?
#
loop_
_entity_poly.entity_id
_entity_poly.type
_entity_poly.pdbx_seq_one_letter_code
_entity_poly.pdbx_strand_id
1 'polypeptide(L)'
;MAKQIPDEFVQQLREIPIEEVAECYFQLKQMGNLWQTSCKHGGDNDPSLTFFAQTNTFYCFGCGAGKRPHTEGSSVIDFVMWMDECSFTEAVQKLANLKGLDVPRQGLSAAEKRKQQMSIEAVAQNRVYWEQLQQHERSLAYLHERGIDDSDIAKWRLGYIPDDANHYHKGKVVFSLMNDWGHTVGFSHRDMTKEFTGEKATGPKYVNSPKSLIFDKGSILYGLNFVKRKIREKGYVVIGEGFGDTILGQKLGLPFVSIMGTSLTDQHIHILKQYTNTIILWMDGDGGGITATTRHAKALRREGFLVKVINYLGKDPDDIFMDILTEMGTGEQADKHTENLVLREALLASQFEINRVLSKYESELTELEMKTMNEVQPILDDMDDGVEKAFTKKRVATVLNVNPEDLGWEV
;
A
#
# COMPACT_ATOMS: atom_id res chain seq x y z
N MET A 1 24.45 11.13 25.98
CA MET A 1 24.53 9.74 26.46
C MET A 1 23.48 8.96 25.71
N ALA A 2 23.86 7.90 25.01
CA ALA A 2 22.90 7.04 24.31
C ALA A 2 21.95 6.42 25.35
N LYS A 3 20.65 6.56 25.12
CA LYS A 3 19.60 6.03 25.99
C LYS A 3 19.62 4.51 25.91
N GLN A 4 20.03 3.85 26.97
CA GLN A 4 20.15 2.40 27.01
C GLN A 4 18.76 1.78 27.27
N ILE A 5 18.30 0.96 26.33
CA ILE A 5 17.22 0.01 26.58
C ILE A 5 17.80 -1.03 27.55
N PRO A 6 17.08 -1.44 28.62
CA PRO A 6 17.58 -2.43 29.56
C PRO A 6 17.96 -3.73 28.85
N ASP A 7 19.14 -4.27 29.16
CA ASP A 7 19.63 -5.51 28.53
C ASP A 7 18.68 -6.69 28.74
N GLU A 8 18.04 -6.77 29.91
CA GLU A 8 17.02 -7.78 30.22
C GLU A 8 15.83 -7.73 29.25
N PHE A 9 15.39 -6.53 28.88
CA PHE A 9 14.29 -6.36 27.92
C PHE A 9 14.74 -6.72 26.50
N VAL A 10 15.95 -6.35 26.12
CA VAL A 10 16.53 -6.76 24.83
C VAL A 10 16.63 -8.28 24.76
N GLN A 11 17.04 -8.93 25.86
CA GLN A 11 17.12 -10.38 25.93
C GLN A 11 15.73 -11.03 25.81
N GLN A 12 14.72 -10.50 26.50
CA GLN A 12 13.33 -10.95 26.37
C GLN A 12 12.83 -10.88 24.91
N LEU A 13 13.17 -9.82 24.17
CA LEU A 13 12.81 -9.73 22.76
C LEU A 13 13.57 -10.71 21.88
N ARG A 14 14.81 -11.04 22.23
CA ARG A 14 15.60 -12.05 21.52
C ARG A 14 15.07 -13.47 21.68
N GLU A 15 14.24 -13.72 22.70
CA GLU A 15 13.58 -15.01 22.94
C GLU A 15 12.32 -15.19 22.07
N ILE A 16 11.84 -14.14 21.39
CA ILE A 16 10.72 -14.27 20.45
C ILE A 16 11.14 -15.24 19.34
N PRO A 17 10.34 -16.30 19.05
CA PRO A 17 10.65 -17.24 17.98
C PRO A 17 10.82 -16.50 16.65
N ILE A 18 11.96 -16.68 16.00
CA ILE A 18 12.30 -15.96 14.78
C ILE A 18 11.36 -16.32 13.63
N GLU A 19 10.88 -17.54 13.58
CA GLU A 19 9.88 -17.99 12.61
C GLU A 19 8.56 -17.23 12.76
N GLU A 20 8.11 -16.94 13.97
CA GLU A 20 6.89 -16.17 14.22
C GLU A 20 7.01 -14.74 13.64
N VAL A 21 8.16 -14.12 13.84
CA VAL A 21 8.43 -12.79 13.29
C VAL A 21 8.59 -12.86 11.77
N ALA A 22 9.27 -13.89 11.27
CA ALA A 22 9.46 -14.09 9.84
C ALA A 22 8.16 -14.33 9.08
N GLU A 23 7.16 -14.97 9.69
CA GLU A 23 5.80 -15.15 9.13
C GLU A 23 5.07 -13.83 8.89
N CYS A 24 5.42 -12.76 9.60
CA CYS A 24 4.91 -11.41 9.30
C CYS A 24 5.38 -10.87 7.95
N TYR A 25 6.47 -11.43 7.40
CA TYR A 25 7.12 -10.96 6.18
C TYR A 25 7.02 -11.95 5.02
N PHE A 26 7.01 -13.26 5.31
CA PHE A 26 7.13 -14.33 4.32
C PHE A 26 6.17 -15.48 4.61
N GLN A 27 5.82 -16.20 3.56
CA GLN A 27 5.31 -17.55 3.71
C GLN A 27 6.49 -18.50 3.92
N LEU A 28 6.54 -19.18 5.05
CA LEU A 28 7.62 -20.07 5.41
C LEU A 28 7.29 -21.52 5.02
N LYS A 29 8.29 -22.24 4.52
CA LYS A 29 8.24 -23.68 4.30
C LYS A 29 9.05 -24.38 5.37
N GLN A 30 8.42 -25.26 6.14
CA GLN A 30 9.11 -26.04 7.16
C GLN A 30 9.89 -27.21 6.53
N MET A 31 11.15 -27.33 6.91
CA MET A 31 12.07 -28.39 6.49
C MET A 31 12.74 -28.99 7.75
N GLY A 32 12.04 -29.93 8.40
CA GLY A 32 12.47 -30.45 9.70
C GLY A 32 12.46 -29.37 10.79
N ASN A 33 13.64 -29.06 11.36
CA ASN A 33 13.81 -28.02 12.38
C ASN A 33 14.17 -26.63 11.77
N LEU A 34 14.12 -26.51 10.46
CA LEU A 34 14.44 -25.28 9.73
C LEU A 34 13.19 -24.73 9.07
N TRP A 35 13.15 -23.41 8.91
CA TRP A 35 12.16 -22.74 8.09
C TRP A 35 12.87 -22.01 6.96
N GLN A 36 12.33 -22.09 5.75
CA GLN A 36 12.96 -21.51 4.56
C GLN A 36 11.98 -20.72 3.73
N THR A 37 12.53 -19.69 3.05
CA THR A 37 11.83 -18.89 2.04
C THR A 37 12.84 -18.27 1.07
N SER A 38 12.37 -17.64 0.01
CA SER A 38 13.21 -16.88 -0.91
C SER A 38 13.76 -15.60 -0.25
N CYS A 39 14.90 -15.12 -0.72
CA CYS A 39 15.52 -13.89 -0.25
C CYS A 39 14.63 -12.67 -0.51
N LYS A 40 14.69 -11.65 0.38
CA LYS A 40 13.94 -10.39 0.18
C LYS A 40 14.32 -9.66 -1.12
N HIS A 41 15.52 -9.88 -1.65
CA HIS A 41 15.99 -9.25 -2.88
C HIS A 41 15.48 -9.95 -4.16
N GLY A 42 14.80 -11.10 -4.02
CA GLY A 42 14.29 -11.88 -5.15
C GLY A 42 15.39 -12.60 -5.94
N GLY A 43 14.99 -13.23 -7.06
CA GLY A 43 15.92 -13.87 -7.99
C GLY A 43 16.39 -15.27 -7.61
N ASP A 44 15.91 -15.84 -6.52
CA ASP A 44 16.23 -17.18 -6.09
C ASP A 44 15.31 -18.20 -6.79
N ASN A 45 15.89 -19.15 -7.50
CA ASN A 45 15.17 -20.33 -7.99
C ASN A 45 14.86 -21.32 -6.85
N ASP A 46 15.70 -21.32 -5.81
CA ASP A 46 15.56 -22.12 -4.60
C ASP A 46 15.54 -21.24 -3.35
N PRO A 47 14.78 -21.61 -2.29
CA PRO A 47 14.73 -20.87 -1.03
C PRO A 47 16.12 -20.74 -0.40
N SER A 48 16.64 -19.51 -0.30
CA SER A 48 17.99 -19.23 0.22
C SER A 48 17.99 -18.60 1.61
N LEU A 49 16.88 -18.03 2.07
CA LEU A 49 16.74 -17.46 3.41
C LEU A 49 16.27 -18.56 4.38
N THR A 50 17.11 -18.87 5.36
CA THR A 50 16.87 -19.96 6.32
C THR A 50 16.82 -19.43 7.74
N PHE A 51 15.81 -19.87 8.49
CA PHE A 51 15.62 -19.61 9.92
C PHE A 51 15.88 -20.88 10.71
N PHE A 52 16.67 -20.76 11.75
CA PHE A 52 17.14 -21.86 12.61
C PHE A 52 16.38 -21.76 13.94
N ALA A 53 15.24 -22.45 14.08
CA ALA A 53 14.40 -22.39 15.27
C ALA A 53 15.16 -22.78 16.56
N GLN A 54 16.06 -23.76 16.49
CA GLN A 54 16.83 -24.22 17.67
C GLN A 54 17.78 -23.16 18.24
N THR A 55 18.34 -22.32 17.40
CA THR A 55 19.28 -21.25 17.79
C THR A 55 18.64 -19.89 17.77
N ASN A 56 17.39 -19.81 17.33
CA ASN A 56 16.62 -18.56 17.13
C ASN A 56 17.36 -17.54 16.28
N THR A 57 17.96 -17.97 15.17
CA THR A 57 18.81 -17.17 14.27
C THR A 57 18.39 -17.32 12.83
N PHE A 58 18.89 -16.44 11.96
CA PHE A 58 18.71 -16.55 10.51
C PHE A 58 20.01 -16.40 9.75
N TYR A 59 20.01 -16.94 8.51
CA TYR A 59 21.04 -16.69 7.53
C TYR A 59 20.46 -16.81 6.12
N CYS A 60 20.85 -15.89 5.24
CA CYS A 60 20.51 -15.97 3.83
C CYS A 60 21.70 -16.46 3.02
N PHE A 61 21.58 -17.66 2.43
CA PHE A 61 22.62 -18.23 1.58
C PHE A 61 22.76 -17.53 0.23
N GLY A 62 21.71 -16.80 -0.21
CA GLY A 62 21.73 -16.03 -1.46
C GLY A 62 22.51 -14.71 -1.34
N CYS A 63 22.14 -13.85 -0.40
CA CYS A 63 22.76 -12.51 -0.26
C CYS A 63 23.75 -12.39 0.89
N GLY A 64 23.93 -13.44 1.71
CA GLY A 64 24.86 -13.41 2.85
C GLY A 64 24.34 -12.65 4.07
N ALA A 65 23.09 -12.23 4.10
CA ALA A 65 22.51 -11.55 5.25
C ALA A 65 22.43 -12.47 6.47
N GLY A 66 22.59 -11.89 7.64
CA GLY A 66 22.73 -12.65 8.87
C GLY A 66 24.17 -13.13 9.11
N LYS A 67 24.40 -13.88 10.18
CA LYS A 67 25.67 -14.53 10.47
C LYS A 67 25.56 -16.04 10.25
N ARG A 68 26.60 -16.65 9.69
CA ARG A 68 26.61 -18.09 9.43
C ARG A 68 26.30 -18.89 10.70
N PRO A 69 25.57 -20.03 10.59
CA PRO A 69 25.37 -20.95 11.70
C PRO A 69 26.72 -21.30 12.33
N HIS A 70 26.78 -21.40 13.66
CA HIS A 70 27.96 -21.66 14.50
C HIS A 70 28.87 -20.45 14.84
N THR A 71 28.55 -19.22 14.37
CA THR A 71 29.01 -17.98 14.97
C THR A 71 27.90 -17.41 15.84
N GLU A 72 28.20 -16.43 16.72
CA GLU A 72 27.13 -15.71 17.41
C GLU A 72 26.13 -15.19 16.38
N GLY A 73 24.98 -15.88 16.29
CA GLY A 73 24.01 -15.75 15.21
C GLY A 73 23.33 -14.40 15.19
N SER A 74 22.76 -14.04 14.07
CA SER A 74 21.89 -12.88 13.95
C SER A 74 20.54 -13.19 14.60
N SER A 75 20.17 -12.40 15.60
CA SER A 75 18.93 -12.55 16.37
C SER A 75 17.71 -12.07 15.58
N VAL A 76 16.54 -12.27 16.15
CA VAL A 76 15.28 -11.73 15.63
C VAL A 76 15.32 -10.19 15.50
N ILE A 77 16.08 -9.50 16.34
CA ILE A 77 16.27 -8.04 16.25
C ILE A 77 17.07 -7.69 14.99
N ASP A 78 18.17 -8.41 14.73
CA ASP A 78 18.99 -8.23 13.53
C ASP A 78 18.19 -8.56 12.26
N PHE A 79 17.29 -9.54 12.34
CA PHE A 79 16.38 -9.88 11.26
C PHE A 79 15.44 -8.71 10.93
N VAL A 80 14.79 -8.10 11.93
CA VAL A 80 13.91 -6.93 11.72
C VAL A 80 14.71 -5.73 11.21
N MET A 81 15.91 -5.48 11.75
CA MET A 81 16.80 -4.42 11.24
C MET A 81 17.14 -4.61 9.77
N TRP A 82 17.45 -5.84 9.37
CA TRP A 82 17.76 -6.17 7.97
C TRP A 82 16.53 -6.09 7.08
N MET A 83 15.38 -6.61 7.53
CA MET A 83 14.14 -6.61 6.73
C MET A 83 13.62 -5.20 6.45
N ASP A 84 13.62 -4.36 7.48
CA ASP A 84 12.98 -3.04 7.44
C ASP A 84 13.99 -1.89 7.29
N GLU A 85 15.29 -2.22 7.13
CA GLU A 85 16.38 -1.24 6.99
C GLU A 85 16.34 -0.17 8.09
N CYS A 86 16.04 -0.60 9.31
CA CYS A 86 15.80 0.27 10.45
C CYS A 86 16.90 0.15 11.52
N SER A 87 16.98 1.13 12.43
CA SER A 87 17.91 1.12 13.55
C SER A 87 17.54 0.06 14.59
N PHE A 88 18.53 -0.31 15.44
CA PHE A 88 18.32 -1.21 16.57
C PHE A 88 17.15 -0.77 17.46
N THR A 89 17.06 0.51 17.76
CA THR A 89 15.98 1.06 18.60
C THR A 89 14.60 0.92 17.96
N GLU A 90 14.52 1.11 16.64
CA GLU A 90 13.30 0.92 15.88
C GLU A 90 12.92 -0.56 15.81
N ALA A 91 13.87 -1.45 15.57
CA ALA A 91 13.63 -2.90 15.57
C ALA A 91 13.12 -3.39 16.94
N VAL A 92 13.74 -2.95 18.03
CA VAL A 92 13.29 -3.25 19.39
C VAL A 92 11.87 -2.74 19.63
N GLN A 93 11.54 -1.52 19.21
CA GLN A 93 10.18 -0.98 19.35
C GLN A 93 9.16 -1.79 18.54
N LYS A 94 9.55 -2.22 17.35
CA LYS A 94 8.71 -3.03 16.47
C LYS A 94 8.38 -4.39 17.10
N LEU A 95 9.39 -5.10 17.60
CA LEU A 95 9.22 -6.39 18.26
C LEU A 95 8.41 -6.28 19.56
N ALA A 96 8.67 -5.24 20.36
CA ALA A 96 7.88 -4.96 21.56
C ALA A 96 6.40 -4.76 21.21
N ASN A 97 6.13 -3.96 20.21
CA ASN A 97 4.79 -3.72 19.71
C ASN A 97 4.10 -4.99 19.20
N LEU A 98 4.83 -5.85 18.47
CA LEU A 98 4.31 -7.14 17.98
C LEU A 98 3.83 -8.04 19.13
N LYS A 99 4.50 -7.96 20.28
CA LYS A 99 4.17 -8.73 21.49
C LYS A 99 3.28 -7.98 22.49
N GLY A 100 2.85 -6.76 22.17
CA GLY A 100 2.08 -5.92 23.12
C GLY A 100 2.87 -5.51 24.34
N LEU A 101 4.21 -5.44 24.24
CA LEU A 101 5.10 -5.07 25.34
C LEU A 101 5.46 -3.58 25.27
N ASP A 102 5.49 -2.93 26.42
CA ASP A 102 6.02 -1.58 26.56
C ASP A 102 7.56 -1.63 26.68
N VAL A 103 8.27 -0.88 25.82
CA VAL A 103 9.74 -0.80 25.91
C VAL A 103 10.12 -0.03 27.18
N PRO A 104 10.75 -0.68 28.19
CA PRO A 104 11.20 0.01 29.38
C PRO A 104 12.36 0.94 29.01
N ARG A 105 12.11 2.22 28.91
CA ARG A 105 13.13 3.23 28.64
C ARG A 105 13.42 4.02 29.91
N GLN A 106 14.55 3.78 30.52
CA GLN A 106 15.06 4.70 31.53
C GLN A 106 15.33 6.06 30.86
N GLY A 107 14.57 7.07 31.24
CA GLY A 107 14.80 8.43 30.78
C GLY A 107 14.22 8.82 29.43
N LEU A 108 12.97 8.40 29.10
CA LEU A 108 12.23 8.96 27.95
C LEU A 108 12.24 10.50 27.98
N SER A 109 12.61 11.12 26.88
CA SER A 109 12.43 12.55 26.69
C SER A 109 10.96 12.93 26.77
N ALA A 110 10.66 14.19 27.06
CA ALA A 110 9.28 14.67 27.08
C ALA A 110 8.55 14.39 25.74
N ALA A 111 9.25 14.48 24.60
CA ALA A 111 8.70 14.19 23.29
C ALA A 111 8.35 12.71 23.11
N GLU A 112 9.20 11.79 23.56
CA GLU A 112 8.94 10.34 23.48
C GLU A 112 7.78 9.92 24.39
N LYS A 113 7.73 10.46 25.61
CA LYS A 113 6.58 10.26 26.52
C LYS A 113 5.29 10.76 25.87
N ARG A 114 5.34 11.93 25.24
CA ARG A 114 4.18 12.49 24.53
C ARG A 114 3.76 11.61 23.36
N LYS A 115 4.72 11.10 22.56
CA LYS A 115 4.46 10.17 21.45
C LYS A 115 3.78 8.88 21.95
N GLN A 116 4.28 8.29 23.02
CA GLN A 116 3.70 7.08 23.63
C GLN A 116 2.28 7.36 24.13
N GLN A 117 2.09 8.46 24.85
CA GLN A 117 0.78 8.85 25.34
C GLN A 117 -0.23 9.03 24.19
N MET A 118 0.15 9.72 23.12
CA MET A 118 -0.71 9.88 21.95
C MET A 118 -1.07 8.55 21.30
N SER A 119 -0.16 7.57 21.26
CA SER A 119 -0.44 6.23 20.73
C SER A 119 -1.48 5.50 21.58
N ILE A 120 -1.37 5.58 22.90
CA ILE A 120 -2.34 5.00 23.83
C ILE A 120 -3.72 5.67 23.66
N GLU A 121 -3.74 7.00 23.59
CA GLU A 121 -4.96 7.79 23.38
C GLU A 121 -5.64 7.42 22.04
N ALA A 122 -4.87 7.25 20.95
CA ALA A 122 -5.41 6.87 19.65
C ALA A 122 -6.07 5.47 19.68
N VAL A 123 -5.48 4.50 20.37
CA VAL A 123 -6.05 3.15 20.52
C VAL A 123 -7.33 3.20 21.34
N ALA A 124 -7.32 3.91 22.47
CA ALA A 124 -8.49 4.07 23.33
C ALA A 124 -9.64 4.78 22.59
N GLN A 125 -9.33 5.84 21.85
CA GLN A 125 -10.30 6.59 21.07
C GLN A 125 -10.90 5.75 19.94
N ASN A 126 -10.08 4.92 19.30
CA ASN A 126 -10.56 4.01 18.26
C ASN A 126 -11.60 3.02 18.81
N ARG A 127 -11.35 2.47 19.99
CA ARG A 127 -12.30 1.58 20.66
C ARG A 127 -13.65 2.26 20.90
N VAL A 128 -13.63 3.50 21.39
CA VAL A 128 -14.85 4.28 21.58
C VAL A 128 -15.61 4.47 20.27
N TYR A 129 -14.93 4.86 19.20
CA TYR A 129 -15.57 5.03 17.88
C TYR A 129 -16.16 3.72 17.33
N TRP A 130 -15.46 2.60 17.54
CA TRP A 130 -15.95 1.29 17.14
C TRP A 130 -17.21 0.90 17.93
N GLU A 131 -17.22 1.07 19.25
CA GLU A 131 -18.38 0.81 20.12
C GLU A 131 -19.59 1.67 19.73
N GLN A 132 -19.37 2.93 19.34
CA GLN A 132 -20.41 3.83 18.87
C GLN A 132 -20.97 3.38 17.49
N LEU A 133 -20.13 2.89 16.60
CA LEU A 133 -20.58 2.36 15.31
C LEU A 133 -21.49 1.15 15.50
N GLN A 134 -21.19 0.23 16.42
CA GLN A 134 -22.01 -0.95 16.70
C GLN A 134 -23.44 -0.59 17.14
N GLN A 135 -23.65 0.61 17.64
CA GLN A 135 -24.97 1.12 18.07
C GLN A 135 -25.67 1.99 17.03
N HIS A 136 -25.02 2.27 15.90
CA HIS A 136 -25.57 3.18 14.89
C HIS A 136 -25.97 2.44 13.60
N GLU A 137 -27.17 1.87 13.60
CA GLU A 137 -27.72 1.02 12.51
C GLU A 137 -27.56 1.65 11.12
N ARG A 138 -27.79 2.96 11.00
CA ARG A 138 -27.73 3.67 9.71
C ARG A 138 -26.32 3.69 9.11
N SER A 139 -25.29 3.86 9.93
CA SER A 139 -23.89 3.81 9.46
C SER A 139 -23.48 2.37 9.16
N LEU A 140 -23.94 1.38 9.91
CA LEU A 140 -23.71 -0.03 9.60
C LEU A 140 -24.37 -0.40 8.27
N ALA A 141 -25.64 -0.04 8.07
CA ALA A 141 -26.34 -0.28 6.81
C ALA A 141 -25.59 0.35 5.62
N TYR A 142 -25.16 1.60 5.75
CA TYR A 142 -24.34 2.26 4.73
C TYR A 142 -23.05 1.49 4.39
N LEU A 143 -22.32 1.00 5.39
CA LEU A 143 -21.08 0.23 5.16
C LEU A 143 -21.40 -1.11 4.49
N HIS A 144 -22.46 -1.80 4.93
CA HIS A 144 -22.90 -3.07 4.32
C HIS A 144 -23.33 -2.89 2.85
N GLU A 145 -24.08 -1.83 2.55
CA GLU A 145 -24.47 -1.47 1.17
C GLU A 145 -23.25 -1.20 0.28
N ARG A 146 -22.13 -0.77 0.86
CA ARG A 146 -20.84 -0.59 0.21
C ARG A 146 -19.97 -1.85 0.20
N GLY A 147 -20.51 -3.01 0.51
CA GLY A 147 -19.80 -4.29 0.50
C GLY A 147 -18.84 -4.52 1.68
N ILE A 148 -18.85 -3.63 2.67
CA ILE A 148 -18.01 -3.69 3.88
C ILE A 148 -18.79 -4.37 5.00
N ASP A 149 -18.55 -5.64 5.24
CA ASP A 149 -19.26 -6.43 6.25
C ASP A 149 -18.67 -6.27 7.67
N ASP A 150 -19.29 -6.95 8.65
CA ASP A 150 -18.87 -6.84 10.07
C ASP A 150 -17.42 -7.32 10.29
N SER A 151 -16.95 -8.28 9.50
CA SER A 151 -15.56 -8.76 9.58
C SER A 151 -14.58 -7.70 9.08
N ASP A 152 -14.96 -6.98 8.03
CA ASP A 152 -14.18 -5.84 7.53
C ASP A 152 -14.22 -4.68 8.54
N ILE A 153 -15.39 -4.36 9.07
CA ILE A 153 -15.55 -3.31 10.10
C ILE A 153 -14.61 -3.58 11.28
N ALA A 154 -14.55 -4.81 11.76
CA ALA A 154 -13.67 -5.21 12.85
C ALA A 154 -12.18 -5.17 12.45
N LYS A 155 -11.82 -5.75 11.29
CA LYS A 155 -10.44 -5.78 10.77
C LYS A 155 -9.88 -4.38 10.56
N TRP A 156 -10.66 -3.48 9.95
CA TRP A 156 -10.24 -2.11 9.62
C TRP A 156 -10.48 -1.13 10.77
N ARG A 157 -11.07 -1.60 11.87
CA ARG A 157 -11.37 -0.81 13.07
C ARG A 157 -12.18 0.44 12.71
N LEU A 158 -13.22 0.27 11.90
CA LEU A 158 -14.10 1.36 11.52
C LEU A 158 -14.93 1.82 12.72
N GLY A 159 -15.31 3.08 12.71
CA GLY A 159 -16.03 3.69 13.83
C GLY A 159 -17.04 4.72 13.39
N TYR A 160 -17.71 5.32 14.37
CA TYR A 160 -18.65 6.41 14.19
C TYR A 160 -18.55 7.41 15.33
N ILE A 161 -18.80 8.67 15.05
CA ILE A 161 -18.91 9.74 16.04
C ILE A 161 -20.37 10.19 16.06
N PRO A 162 -21.12 9.99 17.15
CA PRO A 162 -22.54 10.34 17.21
C PRO A 162 -22.83 11.81 16.89
N ASP A 163 -24.04 12.07 16.38
CA ASP A 163 -24.48 13.43 16.00
C ASP A 163 -24.60 14.38 17.21
N ASP A 164 -24.89 13.83 18.38
CA ASP A 164 -25.02 14.56 19.66
C ASP A 164 -23.68 14.68 20.42
N ALA A 165 -22.61 14.07 19.89
CA ALA A 165 -21.30 14.17 20.53
C ALA A 165 -20.80 15.61 20.57
N ASN A 166 -20.17 15.99 21.69
CA ASN A 166 -19.41 17.25 21.77
C ASN A 166 -18.06 17.12 21.05
N HIS A 167 -18.12 16.92 19.74
CA HIS A 167 -16.95 16.67 18.89
C HIS A 167 -17.07 17.40 17.56
N TYR A 168 -15.97 17.97 17.05
CA TYR A 168 -15.94 18.70 15.78
C TYR A 168 -16.37 17.83 14.58
N HIS A 169 -16.04 16.53 14.62
CA HIS A 169 -16.38 15.57 13.56
C HIS A 169 -17.60 14.70 13.88
N LYS A 170 -18.55 15.21 14.64
CA LYS A 170 -19.80 14.50 14.94
C LYS A 170 -20.58 14.12 13.67
N GLY A 171 -21.34 13.05 13.71
CA GLY A 171 -22.14 12.56 12.59
C GLY A 171 -21.31 11.93 11.47
N LYS A 172 -20.06 11.49 11.74
CA LYS A 172 -19.16 11.00 10.71
C LYS A 172 -18.74 9.55 10.94
N VAL A 173 -18.67 8.79 9.86
CA VAL A 173 -18.00 7.47 9.84
C VAL A 173 -16.50 7.68 9.93
N VAL A 174 -15.84 6.87 10.74
CA VAL A 174 -14.41 6.97 11.04
C VAL A 174 -13.65 5.79 10.46
N PHE A 175 -12.62 6.08 9.68
CA PHE A 175 -11.64 5.13 9.18
C PHE A 175 -10.38 5.25 10.01
N SER A 176 -9.95 4.14 10.63
CA SER A 176 -8.72 4.14 11.43
C SER A 176 -7.50 4.10 10.55
N LEU A 177 -6.62 5.08 10.71
CA LEU A 177 -5.35 5.15 10.01
C LEU A 177 -4.31 4.40 10.82
N MET A 178 -3.83 3.30 10.25
CA MET A 178 -2.86 2.43 10.89
C MET A 178 -1.50 2.57 10.20
N ASN A 179 -0.44 2.54 11.00
CA ASN A 179 0.91 2.43 10.46
C ASN A 179 1.15 1.01 9.89
N ASP A 180 2.32 0.78 9.32
CA ASP A 180 2.74 -0.51 8.74
C ASP A 180 2.77 -1.68 9.75
N TRP A 181 2.70 -1.40 11.06
CA TRP A 181 2.61 -2.39 12.15
C TRP A 181 1.18 -2.62 12.65
N GLY A 182 0.20 -1.97 12.06
CA GLY A 182 -1.21 -2.12 12.45
C GLY A 182 -1.60 -1.31 13.69
N HIS A 183 -0.76 -0.36 14.18
CA HIS A 183 -1.15 0.53 15.25
C HIS A 183 -1.92 1.72 14.72
N THR A 184 -3.04 2.04 15.36
CA THR A 184 -3.80 3.25 15.06
C THR A 184 -2.98 4.48 15.40
N VAL A 185 -2.78 5.36 14.44
CA VAL A 185 -1.97 6.59 14.55
C VAL A 185 -2.75 7.85 14.22
N GLY A 186 -3.96 7.70 13.69
CA GLY A 186 -4.85 8.79 13.33
C GLY A 186 -6.17 8.27 12.78
N PHE A 187 -6.98 9.18 12.29
CA PHE A 187 -8.32 8.89 11.80
C PHE A 187 -8.63 9.70 10.56
N SER A 188 -9.47 9.15 9.70
CA SER A 188 -10.13 9.88 8.62
C SER A 188 -11.63 9.86 8.87
N HIS A 189 -12.25 11.02 8.77
CA HIS A 189 -13.65 11.22 9.08
C HIS A 189 -14.42 11.46 7.79
N ARG A 190 -15.30 10.53 7.41
CA ARG A 190 -16.17 10.64 6.24
C ARG A 190 -17.44 11.39 6.60
N ASP A 191 -17.70 12.47 5.88
CA ASP A 191 -18.95 13.20 5.97
C ASP A 191 -20.11 12.37 5.40
N MET A 192 -21.17 12.20 6.19
CA MET A 192 -22.34 11.39 5.86
C MET A 192 -23.57 12.23 5.54
N THR A 193 -23.41 13.56 5.45
CA THR A 193 -24.55 14.48 5.22
C THR A 193 -25.32 14.10 3.98
N LYS A 194 -24.64 13.89 2.84
CA LYS A 194 -25.29 13.54 1.58
C LYS A 194 -26.07 12.21 1.68
N GLU A 195 -25.45 11.20 2.26
CA GLU A 195 -26.03 9.85 2.40
C GLU A 195 -27.21 9.83 3.39
N PHE A 196 -27.14 10.66 4.42
CA PHE A 196 -28.15 10.66 5.48
C PHE A 196 -29.29 11.67 5.28
N THR A 197 -29.04 12.79 4.65
CA THR A 197 -30.08 13.86 4.47
C THR A 197 -30.44 14.12 3.02
N GLY A 198 -29.62 13.62 2.06
CA GLY A 198 -29.75 13.98 0.64
C GLY A 198 -29.16 15.36 0.31
N GLU A 199 -28.74 16.14 1.29
CA GLU A 199 -28.17 17.47 1.10
C GLU A 199 -26.68 17.39 0.72
N LYS A 200 -26.21 18.38 -0.04
CA LYS A 200 -24.80 18.46 -0.37
C LYS A 200 -24.00 18.85 0.87
N ALA A 201 -22.97 18.06 1.18
CA ALA A 201 -22.02 18.42 2.24
C ALA A 201 -21.36 19.78 1.95
N THR A 202 -21.17 20.60 2.98
CA THR A 202 -20.55 21.92 2.88
C THR A 202 -19.02 21.88 2.91
N GLY A 203 -18.44 20.72 3.22
CA GLY A 203 -17.01 20.48 3.36
C GLY A 203 -16.50 19.32 2.52
N PRO A 204 -15.22 18.96 2.69
CA PRO A 204 -14.64 17.83 1.98
C PRO A 204 -15.25 16.50 2.45
N LYS A 205 -15.40 15.55 1.51
CA LYS A 205 -15.94 14.21 1.75
C LYS A 205 -15.19 13.46 2.88
N TYR A 206 -13.88 13.66 2.96
CA TYR A 206 -13.02 13.09 4.01
C TYR A 206 -12.16 14.17 4.67
N VAL A 207 -12.00 14.09 5.99
CA VAL A 207 -11.11 14.94 6.77
C VAL A 207 -10.18 14.05 7.59
N ASN A 208 -8.89 14.10 7.27
CA ASN A 208 -7.87 13.34 8.00
C ASN A 208 -7.43 14.06 9.27
N SER A 209 -6.98 13.30 10.26
CA SER A 209 -6.26 13.85 11.42
C SER A 209 -5.14 14.80 10.99
N PRO A 210 -4.88 15.86 11.73
CA PRO A 210 -3.75 16.73 11.47
C PRO A 210 -2.42 16.00 11.71
N LYS A 211 -1.35 16.45 11.05
CA LYS A 211 0.01 15.95 11.30
C LYS A 211 0.35 16.05 12.78
N SER A 212 0.94 14.99 13.33
CA SER A 212 1.29 14.89 14.75
C SER A 212 2.60 14.11 14.94
N LEU A 213 2.97 13.83 16.21
CA LEU A 213 4.14 13.01 16.51
C LEU A 213 3.99 11.54 16.09
N ILE A 214 2.75 11.07 15.92
CA ILE A 214 2.45 9.67 15.54
C ILE A 214 1.84 9.53 14.15
N PHE A 215 1.39 10.62 13.54
CA PHE A 215 0.70 10.61 12.26
C PHE A 215 1.26 11.65 11.29
N ASP A 216 1.68 11.17 10.13
CA ASP A 216 1.94 11.99 8.94
C ASP A 216 1.31 11.26 7.73
N LYS A 217 0.29 11.88 7.12
CA LYS A 217 -0.40 11.31 5.96
C LYS A 217 0.56 10.92 4.84
N GLY A 218 1.60 11.72 4.62
CA GLY A 218 2.59 11.48 3.57
C GLY A 218 3.51 10.28 3.82
N SER A 219 3.46 9.65 4.99
CA SER A 219 4.26 8.48 5.35
C SER A 219 3.44 7.22 5.62
N ILE A 220 2.14 7.23 5.27
CA ILE A 220 1.23 6.10 5.53
C ILE A 220 0.54 5.70 4.24
N LEU A 221 0.66 4.42 3.88
CA LEU A 221 -0.15 3.78 2.86
C LEU A 221 -1.27 3.02 3.56
N TYR A 222 -2.52 3.44 3.34
CA TYR A 222 -3.68 2.82 3.96
C TYR A 222 -3.82 1.36 3.54
N GLY A 223 -3.92 0.47 4.51
CA GLY A 223 -4.04 -0.97 4.28
C GLY A 223 -2.72 -1.72 4.09
N LEU A 224 -1.56 -1.05 4.07
CA LEU A 224 -0.26 -1.71 3.87
C LEU A 224 0.01 -2.78 4.94
N ASN A 225 -0.34 -2.51 6.19
CA ASN A 225 -0.14 -3.44 7.31
C ASN A 225 -0.77 -4.83 7.08
N PHE A 226 -1.85 -4.92 6.29
CA PHE A 226 -2.54 -6.17 6.02
C PHE A 226 -1.98 -6.94 4.81
N VAL A 227 -1.25 -6.29 3.92
CA VAL A 227 -0.88 -6.88 2.62
C VAL A 227 0.62 -6.96 2.36
N LYS A 228 1.47 -6.58 3.29
CA LYS A 228 2.95 -6.62 3.14
C LYS A 228 3.46 -7.96 2.61
N ARG A 229 2.99 -9.07 3.21
CA ARG A 229 3.33 -10.43 2.77
C ARG A 229 2.82 -10.69 1.36
N LYS A 230 1.55 -10.38 1.11
CA LYS A 230 0.91 -10.59 -0.21
C LYS A 230 1.60 -9.80 -1.32
N ILE A 231 2.08 -8.58 -1.04
CA ILE A 231 2.88 -7.79 -2.01
C ILE A 231 4.15 -8.54 -2.39
N ARG A 232 4.88 -9.09 -1.42
CA ARG A 232 6.11 -9.86 -1.70
C ARG A 232 5.83 -11.15 -2.45
N GLU A 233 4.77 -11.89 -2.07
CA GLU A 233 4.37 -13.14 -2.73
C GLU A 233 3.97 -12.92 -4.19
N LYS A 234 3.21 -11.86 -4.47
CA LYS A 234 2.71 -11.55 -5.82
C LYS A 234 3.69 -10.73 -6.65
N GLY A 235 4.68 -10.10 -6.02
CA GLY A 235 5.67 -9.26 -6.68
C GLY A 235 5.15 -7.91 -7.19
N TYR A 236 3.94 -7.51 -6.84
CA TYR A 236 3.36 -6.22 -7.20
C TYR A 236 2.46 -5.66 -6.10
N VAL A 237 2.16 -4.36 -6.17
CA VAL A 237 1.15 -3.70 -5.36
C VAL A 237 0.21 -2.87 -6.25
N VAL A 238 -1.07 -2.84 -5.89
CA VAL A 238 -2.06 -1.95 -6.52
C VAL A 238 -2.22 -0.72 -5.65
N ILE A 239 -2.16 0.46 -6.24
CA ILE A 239 -2.31 1.75 -5.54
C ILE A 239 -3.54 2.47 -6.06
N GLY A 240 -4.46 2.82 -5.16
CA GLY A 240 -5.65 3.64 -5.43
C GLY A 240 -5.72 4.87 -4.54
N GLU A 241 -6.86 5.57 -4.60
CA GLU A 241 -7.09 6.82 -3.88
C GLU A 241 -7.88 6.63 -2.59
N GLY A 242 -8.90 5.78 -2.60
CA GLY A 242 -9.95 5.71 -1.60
C GLY A 242 -9.79 4.62 -0.54
N PHE A 243 -10.57 4.78 0.54
CA PHE A 243 -10.68 3.78 1.61
C PHE A 243 -11.49 2.58 1.16
N GLY A 244 -12.61 2.82 0.44
CA GLY A 244 -13.49 1.77 -0.10
C GLY A 244 -12.74 0.85 -1.04
N ASP A 245 -12.04 1.44 -2.04
CA ASP A 245 -11.21 0.69 -3.00
C ASP A 245 -10.25 -0.26 -2.32
N THR A 246 -9.59 0.25 -1.26
CA THR A 246 -8.60 -0.53 -0.53
C THR A 246 -9.24 -1.69 0.25
N ILE A 247 -10.35 -1.43 0.93
CA ILE A 247 -11.06 -2.46 1.71
C ILE A 247 -11.58 -3.55 0.78
N LEU A 248 -12.28 -3.17 -0.30
CA LEU A 248 -12.87 -4.11 -1.24
C LEU A 248 -11.82 -4.84 -2.08
N GLY A 249 -10.80 -4.12 -2.56
CA GLY A 249 -9.68 -4.75 -3.28
C GLY A 249 -8.96 -5.80 -2.45
N GLN A 250 -8.71 -5.54 -1.16
CA GLN A 250 -8.12 -6.52 -0.26
C GLN A 250 -9.08 -7.67 0.09
N LYS A 251 -10.39 -7.38 0.19
CA LYS A 251 -11.42 -8.38 0.38
C LYS A 251 -11.47 -9.38 -0.78
N LEU A 252 -11.19 -8.92 -1.99
CA LEU A 252 -11.06 -9.69 -3.23
C LEU A 252 -9.63 -10.17 -3.52
N GLY A 253 -8.80 -10.30 -2.50
CA GLY A 253 -7.50 -10.94 -2.62
C GLY A 253 -6.37 -10.09 -3.24
N LEU A 254 -6.58 -8.81 -3.56
CA LEU A 254 -5.53 -7.96 -4.12
C LEU A 254 -4.58 -7.41 -3.04
N PRO A 255 -3.29 -7.19 -3.37
CA PRO A 255 -2.38 -6.40 -2.55
C PRO A 255 -2.62 -4.90 -2.80
N PHE A 256 -3.80 -4.42 -2.40
CA PHE A 256 -4.28 -3.06 -2.65
C PHE A 256 -3.96 -2.14 -1.47
N VAL A 257 -3.44 -0.94 -1.75
CA VAL A 257 -3.21 0.13 -0.77
C VAL A 257 -3.70 1.47 -1.32
N SER A 258 -3.99 2.46 -0.46
CA SER A 258 -4.27 3.80 -0.94
C SER A 258 -3.39 4.87 -0.32
N ILE A 259 -3.23 5.97 -1.09
CA ILE A 259 -2.55 7.19 -0.67
C ILE A 259 -3.50 8.19 0.00
N MET A 260 -4.75 7.79 0.21
CA MET A 260 -5.80 8.58 0.88
C MET A 260 -6.01 9.95 0.23
N GLY A 261 -6.01 10.01 -1.10
CA GLY A 261 -6.16 11.21 -1.93
C GLY A 261 -5.23 11.17 -3.14
N THR A 262 -4.91 12.32 -3.72
CA THR A 262 -4.24 12.42 -5.03
C THR A 262 -2.73 12.68 -4.97
N SER A 263 -2.07 12.58 -3.80
CA SER A 263 -0.65 12.94 -3.65
C SER A 263 0.20 11.77 -3.19
N LEU A 264 0.97 11.20 -4.11
CA LEU A 264 2.05 10.27 -3.81
C LEU A 264 3.29 11.06 -3.37
N THR A 265 3.89 10.70 -2.25
CA THR A 265 5.07 11.38 -1.67
C THR A 265 6.33 10.54 -1.82
N ASP A 266 7.50 11.18 -1.68
CA ASP A 266 8.80 10.46 -1.67
C ASP A 266 8.86 9.43 -0.53
N GLN A 267 8.21 9.68 0.60
CA GLN A 267 8.13 8.71 1.70
C GLN A 267 7.29 7.49 1.33
N HIS A 268 6.15 7.67 0.62
CA HIS A 268 5.39 6.54 0.08
C HIS A 268 6.23 5.71 -0.88
N ILE A 269 6.99 6.36 -1.77
CA ILE A 269 7.89 5.70 -2.72
C ILE A 269 8.96 4.90 -1.99
N HIS A 270 9.60 5.51 -0.98
CA HIS A 270 10.61 4.83 -0.16
C HIS A 270 10.06 3.58 0.54
N ILE A 271 8.83 3.66 1.09
CA ILE A 271 8.16 2.52 1.71
C ILE A 271 7.91 1.41 0.68
N LEU A 272 7.37 1.75 -0.50
CA LEU A 272 7.04 0.78 -1.54
C LEU A 272 8.27 0.01 -2.05
N LYS A 273 9.43 0.66 -2.17
CA LYS A 273 10.71 0.03 -2.56
C LYS A 273 11.12 -1.14 -1.67
N GLN A 274 10.67 -1.17 -0.42
CA GLN A 274 10.97 -2.27 0.52
C GLN A 274 10.18 -3.56 0.22
N TYR A 275 9.15 -3.47 -0.63
CA TYR A 275 8.22 -4.58 -0.84
C TYR A 275 8.19 -5.09 -2.26
N THR A 276 8.32 -4.24 -3.27
CA THR A 276 8.24 -4.60 -4.67
C THR A 276 8.86 -3.56 -5.59
N ASN A 277 9.19 -3.98 -6.81
CA ASN A 277 9.60 -3.10 -7.91
C ASN A 277 8.48 -2.88 -8.94
N THR A 278 7.31 -3.49 -8.76
CA THR A 278 6.18 -3.38 -9.71
C THR A 278 4.98 -2.72 -9.04
N ILE A 279 4.54 -1.62 -9.62
CA ILE A 279 3.38 -0.85 -9.16
C ILE A 279 2.29 -0.90 -10.22
N ILE A 280 1.06 -1.15 -9.80
CA ILE A 280 -0.13 -1.00 -10.63
C ILE A 280 -0.93 0.18 -10.08
N LEU A 281 -1.04 1.26 -10.84
CA LEU A 281 -1.87 2.41 -10.48
C LEU A 281 -3.31 2.14 -10.93
N TRP A 282 -4.24 2.23 -10.01
CA TRP A 282 -5.68 2.13 -10.28
C TRP A 282 -6.39 3.24 -9.51
N MET A 283 -6.32 4.45 -10.09
CA MET A 283 -6.92 5.66 -9.55
C MET A 283 -8.38 5.79 -10.01
N ASP A 284 -9.11 6.76 -9.48
CA ASP A 284 -10.49 7.04 -9.89
C ASP A 284 -10.58 7.31 -11.41
N GLY A 285 -11.68 6.93 -12.04
CA GLY A 285 -11.89 7.01 -13.48
C GLY A 285 -12.23 8.42 -13.99
N ASP A 286 -12.13 9.44 -13.15
CA ASP A 286 -12.41 10.84 -13.49
C ASP A 286 -11.17 11.60 -14.01
N GLY A 287 -11.35 12.84 -14.46
CA GLY A 287 -10.26 13.68 -14.97
C GLY A 287 -9.16 13.99 -13.92
N GLY A 288 -9.53 14.01 -12.65
CA GLY A 288 -8.60 14.20 -11.51
C GLY A 288 -7.69 12.99 -11.35
N GLY A 289 -8.29 11.80 -11.30
CA GLY A 289 -7.58 10.52 -11.17
C GLY A 289 -6.68 10.24 -12.37
N ILE A 290 -7.12 10.55 -13.61
CA ILE A 290 -6.28 10.42 -14.82
C ILE A 290 -5.05 11.33 -14.72
N THR A 291 -5.22 12.57 -14.28
CA THR A 291 -4.10 13.52 -14.11
C THR A 291 -3.14 13.06 -13.02
N ALA A 292 -3.68 12.55 -11.91
CA ALA A 292 -2.90 11.97 -10.82
C ALA A 292 -2.11 10.74 -11.29
N THR A 293 -2.74 9.84 -12.05
CA THR A 293 -2.12 8.64 -12.65
C THR A 293 -0.88 9.00 -13.46
N THR A 294 -1.00 9.94 -14.41
CA THR A 294 0.13 10.36 -15.26
C THR A 294 1.29 10.92 -14.43
N ARG A 295 0.98 11.78 -13.45
CA ARG A 295 1.99 12.36 -12.56
C ARG A 295 2.70 11.30 -11.71
N HIS A 296 1.93 10.37 -11.13
CA HIS A 296 2.49 9.31 -10.28
C HIS A 296 3.28 8.29 -11.08
N ALA A 297 2.79 7.90 -12.26
CA ALA A 297 3.51 7.00 -13.14
C ALA A 297 4.90 7.54 -13.49
N LYS A 298 4.99 8.83 -13.84
CA LYS A 298 6.26 9.49 -14.13
C LYS A 298 7.20 9.52 -12.91
N ALA A 299 6.69 9.86 -11.72
CA ALA A 299 7.49 9.88 -10.49
C ALA A 299 8.03 8.48 -10.14
N LEU A 300 7.16 7.46 -10.19
CA LEU A 300 7.53 6.07 -9.88
C LEU A 300 8.54 5.48 -10.87
N ARG A 301 8.39 5.76 -12.17
CA ARG A 301 9.33 5.29 -13.20
C ARG A 301 10.73 5.89 -13.00
N ARG A 302 10.83 7.19 -12.67
CA ARG A 302 12.11 7.84 -12.33
C ARG A 302 12.82 7.21 -11.14
N GLU A 303 12.04 6.62 -10.24
CA GLU A 303 12.54 5.88 -9.08
C GLU A 303 12.81 4.40 -9.36
N GLY A 304 12.72 3.96 -10.62
CA GLY A 304 13.08 2.63 -11.09
C GLY A 304 11.99 1.56 -10.94
N PHE A 305 10.72 1.95 -10.72
CA PHE A 305 9.63 0.99 -10.70
C PHE A 305 9.16 0.63 -12.11
N LEU A 306 8.78 -0.62 -12.30
CA LEU A 306 7.92 -1.04 -13.38
C LEU A 306 6.50 -0.58 -13.06
N VAL A 307 5.98 0.38 -13.82
CA VAL A 307 4.66 0.97 -13.56
C VAL A 307 3.66 0.54 -14.61
N LYS A 308 2.56 -0.03 -14.16
CA LYS A 308 1.38 -0.34 -14.96
C LYS A 308 0.20 0.50 -14.50
N VAL A 309 -0.79 0.65 -15.37
CA VAL A 309 -1.99 1.46 -15.12
C VAL A 309 -3.23 0.68 -15.50
N ILE A 310 -4.23 0.70 -14.64
CA ILE A 310 -5.61 0.31 -14.95
C ILE A 310 -6.44 1.59 -14.95
N ASN A 311 -7.24 1.77 -16.00
CA ASN A 311 -8.16 2.89 -16.07
C ASN A 311 -9.46 2.46 -16.76
N TYR A 312 -10.54 2.47 -16.01
CA TYR A 312 -11.88 2.34 -16.51
C TYR A 312 -12.52 3.73 -16.53
N LEU A 313 -12.64 4.33 -17.72
CA LEU A 313 -13.24 5.65 -17.86
C LEU A 313 -14.65 5.68 -17.26
N GLY A 314 -14.85 6.58 -16.28
CA GLY A 314 -16.14 6.80 -15.63
C GLY A 314 -16.54 5.74 -14.60
N LYS A 315 -15.64 4.81 -14.23
CA LYS A 315 -15.84 3.87 -13.12
C LYS A 315 -14.67 3.92 -12.16
N ASP A 316 -14.98 4.00 -10.88
CA ASP A 316 -13.99 3.91 -9.80
C ASP A 316 -13.69 2.43 -9.46
N PRO A 317 -12.55 2.12 -8.83
CA PRO A 317 -12.21 0.74 -8.48
C PRO A 317 -13.28 0.05 -7.62
N ASP A 318 -13.88 0.77 -6.66
CA ASP A 318 -14.91 0.20 -5.78
C ASP A 318 -16.19 -0.20 -6.52
N ASP A 319 -16.57 0.49 -7.60
CA ASP A 319 -17.69 0.08 -8.46
C ASP A 319 -17.43 -1.29 -9.10
N ILE A 320 -16.22 -1.49 -9.66
CA ILE A 320 -15.82 -2.77 -10.26
C ILE A 320 -15.78 -3.89 -9.20
N PHE A 321 -15.25 -3.61 -8.02
CA PHE A 321 -15.20 -4.57 -6.93
C PHE A 321 -16.60 -4.95 -6.42
N MET A 322 -17.53 -3.99 -6.37
CA MET A 322 -18.93 -4.26 -6.01
C MET A 322 -19.63 -5.12 -7.05
N ASP A 323 -19.38 -4.89 -8.35
CA ASP A 323 -19.89 -5.76 -9.41
C ASP A 323 -19.43 -7.21 -9.19
N ILE A 324 -18.13 -7.44 -8.96
CA ILE A 324 -17.56 -8.77 -8.71
C ILE A 324 -18.16 -9.41 -7.43
N LEU A 325 -18.23 -8.64 -6.33
CA LEU A 325 -18.79 -9.15 -5.07
C LEU A 325 -20.26 -9.54 -5.22
N THR A 326 -21.02 -8.79 -6.02
CA THR A 326 -22.45 -9.07 -6.28
C THR A 326 -22.62 -10.34 -7.12
N GLU A 327 -21.75 -10.54 -8.11
CA GLU A 327 -21.84 -11.69 -9.02
C GLU A 327 -21.24 -12.98 -8.44
N MET A 328 -20.11 -12.89 -7.72
CA MET A 328 -19.31 -14.05 -7.32
C MET A 328 -19.20 -14.23 -5.79
N GLY A 329 -19.55 -13.20 -5.00
CA GLY A 329 -19.28 -13.18 -3.56
C GLY A 329 -17.78 -13.05 -3.24
N THR A 330 -17.37 -13.70 -2.13
CA THR A 330 -15.96 -13.77 -1.68
C THR A 330 -15.45 -15.20 -1.78
N GLY A 331 -14.12 -15.36 -1.85
CA GLY A 331 -13.43 -16.65 -1.83
C GLY A 331 -12.47 -16.83 -3.01
N GLU A 332 -11.86 -18.01 -3.08
CA GLU A 332 -10.75 -18.29 -4.01
C GLU A 332 -11.08 -18.01 -5.49
N GLN A 333 -12.32 -18.27 -5.90
CA GLN A 333 -12.73 -18.01 -7.30
C GLN A 333 -12.83 -16.53 -7.60
N ALA A 334 -13.42 -15.74 -6.68
CA ALA A 334 -13.50 -14.29 -6.80
C ALA A 334 -12.09 -13.66 -6.76
N ASP A 335 -11.23 -14.12 -5.85
CA ASP A 335 -9.85 -13.67 -5.73
C ASP A 335 -9.07 -13.90 -7.03
N LYS A 336 -9.15 -15.11 -7.60
CA LYS A 336 -8.51 -15.44 -8.89
C LYS A 336 -9.08 -14.63 -10.05
N HIS A 337 -10.39 -14.45 -10.09
CA HIS A 337 -11.04 -13.64 -11.11
C HIS A 337 -10.52 -12.20 -11.08
N THR A 338 -10.52 -11.59 -9.88
CA THR A 338 -10.06 -10.21 -9.68
C THR A 338 -8.58 -10.05 -10.01
N GLU A 339 -7.74 -11.00 -9.62
CA GLU A 339 -6.33 -10.98 -9.96
C GLU A 339 -6.10 -11.07 -11.47
N ASN A 340 -6.79 -11.99 -12.16
CA ASN A 340 -6.70 -12.12 -13.60
C ASN A 340 -7.17 -10.86 -14.32
N LEU A 341 -8.23 -10.21 -13.84
CA LEU A 341 -8.70 -8.94 -14.36
C LEU A 341 -7.61 -7.87 -14.23
N VAL A 342 -7.03 -7.71 -13.04
CA VAL A 342 -5.95 -6.75 -12.79
C VAL A 342 -4.75 -6.99 -13.71
N LEU A 343 -4.29 -8.23 -13.85
CA LEU A 343 -3.12 -8.55 -14.66
C LEU A 343 -3.38 -8.38 -16.17
N ARG A 344 -4.60 -8.64 -16.62
CA ARG A 344 -5.00 -8.48 -18.03
C ARG A 344 -5.18 -7.02 -18.42
N GLU A 345 -5.83 -6.22 -17.59
CA GLU A 345 -6.19 -4.83 -17.88
C GLU A 345 -5.06 -3.84 -17.61
N ALA A 346 -4.02 -4.26 -16.84
CA ALA A 346 -2.90 -3.39 -16.49
C ALA A 346 -1.97 -3.16 -17.69
N LEU A 347 -2.08 -1.99 -18.30
CA LEU A 347 -1.20 -1.52 -19.37
C LEU A 347 0.09 -0.92 -18.80
N LEU A 348 1.20 -1.00 -19.53
CA LEU A 348 2.38 -0.21 -19.19
C LEU A 348 2.02 1.29 -19.18
N ALA A 349 2.59 2.04 -18.24
CA ALA A 349 2.26 3.47 -18.07
C ALA A 349 2.52 4.27 -19.35
N SER A 350 3.58 3.97 -20.07
CA SER A 350 3.88 4.56 -21.38
C SER A 350 2.78 4.26 -22.42
N GLN A 351 2.28 3.04 -22.46
CA GLN A 351 1.18 2.67 -23.35
C GLN A 351 -0.11 3.40 -23.00
N PHE A 352 -0.41 3.55 -21.70
CA PHE A 352 -1.55 4.31 -21.23
C PHE A 352 -1.44 5.78 -21.67
N GLU A 353 -0.29 6.42 -21.45
CA GLU A 353 -0.06 7.82 -21.83
C GLU A 353 -0.17 8.01 -23.35
N ILE A 354 0.43 7.14 -24.13
CA ILE A 354 0.35 7.15 -25.61
C ILE A 354 -1.09 6.97 -26.09
N ASN A 355 -1.81 5.97 -25.55
CA ASN A 355 -3.21 5.76 -25.92
C ASN A 355 -4.06 7.01 -25.65
N ARG A 356 -3.81 7.69 -24.52
CA ARG A 356 -4.51 8.92 -24.15
C ARG A 356 -4.22 10.07 -25.12
N VAL A 357 -2.98 10.19 -25.59
CA VAL A 357 -2.62 11.19 -26.62
C VAL A 357 -3.30 10.83 -27.93
N LEU A 358 -3.18 9.60 -28.39
CA LEU A 358 -3.75 9.16 -29.67
C LEU A 358 -5.28 9.33 -29.72
N SER A 359 -5.99 8.99 -28.63
CA SER A 359 -7.45 9.12 -28.56
C SER A 359 -7.97 10.56 -28.64
N LYS A 360 -7.16 11.56 -28.33
CA LYS A 360 -7.53 12.98 -28.52
C LYS A 360 -7.62 13.37 -29.99
N TYR A 361 -6.93 12.64 -30.85
CA TYR A 361 -6.69 13.04 -32.22
C TYR A 361 -7.33 12.10 -33.26
N GLU A 362 -8.06 11.07 -32.86
CA GLU A 362 -8.72 10.10 -33.73
C GLU A 362 -9.69 10.72 -34.77
N SER A 363 -10.10 11.98 -34.61
CA SER A 363 -11.10 12.66 -35.43
C SER A 363 -10.53 13.65 -36.47
N GLU A 364 -9.21 13.99 -36.45
CA GLU A 364 -8.65 15.04 -37.32
C GLU A 364 -7.27 14.69 -37.92
N LEU A 365 -7.23 14.09 -39.09
CA LEU A 365 -6.05 13.43 -39.69
C LEU A 365 -4.93 14.35 -40.22
N THR A 366 -5.07 15.65 -40.37
CA THR A 366 -4.10 16.53 -41.05
C THR A 366 -3.34 17.54 -40.18
N GLU A 367 -3.86 17.94 -39.04
CA GLU A 367 -3.08 18.67 -37.97
C GLU A 367 -2.43 17.73 -36.97
N LEU A 368 -2.71 16.45 -37.13
CA LEU A 368 -2.48 15.37 -36.16
C LEU A 368 -1.02 15.06 -35.94
N GLU A 369 -0.22 14.97 -37.03
CA GLU A 369 1.14 14.44 -36.93
C GLU A 369 2.04 15.33 -36.07
N MET A 370 2.04 16.65 -36.28
CA MET A 370 2.91 17.56 -35.52
C MET A 370 2.45 17.76 -34.08
N LYS A 371 1.12 17.85 -33.83
CA LYS A 371 0.61 17.99 -32.45
C LYS A 371 0.80 16.71 -31.67
N THR A 372 0.50 15.56 -32.28
CA THR A 372 0.71 14.25 -31.67
C THR A 372 2.18 14.03 -31.33
N MET A 373 3.09 14.35 -32.25
CA MET A 373 4.53 14.22 -32.01
C MET A 373 5.02 15.11 -30.86
N ASN A 374 4.52 16.33 -30.72
CA ASN A 374 4.88 17.20 -29.62
C ASN A 374 4.43 16.67 -28.24
N GLU A 375 3.33 15.92 -28.18
CA GLU A 375 2.88 15.27 -26.93
C GLU A 375 3.49 13.87 -26.72
N VAL A 376 3.76 13.11 -27.77
CA VAL A 376 4.32 11.75 -27.72
C VAL A 376 5.84 11.76 -27.48
N GLN A 377 6.58 12.68 -28.12
CA GLN A 377 8.04 12.72 -28.02
C GLN A 377 8.54 12.84 -26.58
N PRO A 378 7.98 13.72 -25.71
CA PRO A 378 8.38 13.77 -24.31
C PRO A 378 8.13 12.46 -23.53
N ILE A 379 7.10 11.69 -23.91
CA ILE A 379 6.83 10.39 -23.28
C ILE A 379 7.91 9.38 -23.71
N LEU A 380 8.26 9.36 -25.00
CA LEU A 380 9.33 8.51 -25.51
C LEU A 380 10.69 8.88 -24.92
N ASP A 381 10.97 10.18 -24.74
CA ASP A 381 12.23 10.66 -24.17
C ASP A 381 12.39 10.26 -22.69
N ASP A 382 11.28 10.15 -21.96
CA ASP A 382 11.25 9.70 -20.54
C ASP A 382 11.30 8.15 -20.41
N MET A 383 11.34 7.41 -21.53
CA MET A 383 11.50 5.95 -21.56
C MET A 383 12.97 5.56 -21.72
N ASP A 384 13.39 4.52 -21.01
CA ASP A 384 14.71 3.92 -21.26
C ASP A 384 14.83 3.36 -22.68
N ASP A 385 16.02 3.46 -23.24
CA ASP A 385 16.30 2.87 -24.56
C ASP A 385 16.27 1.35 -24.46
N GLY A 386 15.24 0.77 -25.06
CA GLY A 386 15.04 -0.66 -24.99
C GLY A 386 13.81 -1.11 -25.77
N VAL A 387 13.45 -2.38 -25.56
CA VAL A 387 12.37 -3.05 -26.29
C VAL A 387 11.03 -2.32 -26.14
N GLU A 388 10.72 -1.79 -24.96
CA GLU A 388 9.48 -1.06 -24.71
C GLU A 388 9.39 0.21 -25.56
N LYS A 389 10.45 1.01 -25.62
CA LYS A 389 10.53 2.23 -26.43
C LYS A 389 10.39 1.93 -27.93
N ALA A 390 11.08 0.89 -28.41
CA ALA A 390 11.01 0.45 -29.79
C ALA A 390 9.58 0.00 -30.18
N PHE A 391 8.93 -0.82 -29.33
CA PHE A 391 7.54 -1.23 -29.57
C PHE A 391 6.58 -0.04 -29.53
N THR A 392 6.79 0.91 -28.64
CA THR A 392 5.96 2.11 -28.51
C THR A 392 6.08 2.99 -29.74
N LYS A 393 7.30 3.25 -30.25
CA LYS A 393 7.56 3.97 -31.50
C LYS A 393 6.81 3.31 -32.65
N LYS A 394 6.98 1.98 -32.82
CA LYS A 394 6.33 1.21 -33.90
C LYS A 394 4.81 1.31 -33.81
N ARG A 395 4.23 1.22 -32.63
CA ARG A 395 2.79 1.34 -32.41
C ARG A 395 2.27 2.74 -32.77
N VAL A 396 2.94 3.80 -32.33
CA VAL A 396 2.57 5.18 -32.69
C VAL A 396 2.62 5.38 -34.21
N ALA A 397 3.68 4.97 -34.85
CA ALA A 397 3.81 5.03 -36.31
C ALA A 397 2.68 4.26 -37.04
N THR A 398 2.31 3.07 -36.53
CA THR A 398 1.20 2.29 -37.07
C THR A 398 -0.15 3.03 -36.94
N VAL A 399 -0.43 3.65 -35.78
CA VAL A 399 -1.69 4.39 -35.58
C VAL A 399 -1.75 5.65 -36.42
N LEU A 400 -0.61 6.34 -36.63
CA LEU A 400 -0.50 7.52 -37.49
C LEU A 400 -0.44 7.16 -38.98
N ASN A 401 -0.36 5.87 -39.32
CA ASN A 401 -0.21 5.35 -40.66
C ASN A 401 1.01 5.94 -41.41
N VAL A 402 2.14 6.06 -40.70
CA VAL A 402 3.43 6.55 -41.22
C VAL A 402 4.54 5.53 -40.94
N ASN A 403 5.66 5.61 -41.66
CA ASN A 403 6.83 4.81 -41.31
C ASN A 403 7.55 5.44 -40.11
N PRO A 404 8.11 4.65 -39.19
CA PRO A 404 8.90 5.19 -38.06
C PRO A 404 10.05 6.09 -38.52
N GLU A 405 10.69 5.78 -39.64
CA GLU A 405 11.77 6.55 -40.24
C GLU A 405 11.34 7.98 -40.65
N ASP A 406 10.08 8.15 -41.09
CA ASP A 406 9.51 9.44 -41.45
C ASP A 406 9.34 10.35 -40.20
N LEU A 407 9.30 9.75 -39.01
CA LEU A 407 9.27 10.41 -37.71
C LEU A 407 10.66 10.61 -37.10
N GLY A 408 11.73 10.25 -37.84
CA GLY A 408 13.11 10.34 -37.38
C GLY A 408 13.46 9.27 -36.30
N TRP A 409 12.72 8.16 -36.27
CA TRP A 409 12.95 7.10 -35.30
C TRP A 409 13.70 5.91 -35.93
N GLU A 410 14.81 5.52 -35.30
CA GLU A 410 15.41 4.21 -35.51
C GLU A 410 14.59 3.17 -34.73
N VAL A 411 14.15 2.10 -35.37
CA VAL A 411 13.31 1.04 -34.77
C VAL A 411 14.00 -0.33 -34.91
#